data_0757e10a8133358364686400603ea251
#
_entry.id   0757e10a8133358364686400603ea251
#
_cell.length_a   1.000
_cell.length_b   1.000
_cell.length_c   1.000
_cell.angle_alpha   90.00
_cell.angle_beta   90.00
_cell.angle_gamma   90.00
#
_symmetry.space_group_name_H-M   'P 1'
#
loop_
_entity.id
_entity.type
_entity.pdbx_description
1 polymer ?
#
loop_
_entity_poly.entity_id
_entity_poly.type
_entity_poly.pdbx_seq_one_letter_code
_entity_poly.pdbx_strand_id
1 'polypeptide(L)'
;MKREVIETADGSKTIYIPEMLENYHSNHGALQEALHVFIKNGLQAFADKKEVHIFEMGFGTGLNAMLSMVEADRVNQKVYYTGIEAFPLEIEITQQIGYEELVDYKFNNYFKEMHLSEWAKKLTFSDTFSFEKIHTKIQDYTVVEETFDLVYFDAFGPRAQEEMWGISILEKMYRILKPGGVFVTYCAKGQVKRDLKALGFTLEILEGPPGKREMTRAIKS
;
A
#
# COMPACT_ATOMS: atom_id res chain seq x y z
N MET A 1 13.61 3.07 16.63
CA MET A 1 13.64 4.25 15.74
C MET A 1 12.65 5.27 16.27
N LYS A 2 13.06 6.53 16.38
CA LYS A 2 12.15 7.62 16.74
C LYS A 2 11.18 7.86 15.59
N ARG A 3 9.91 8.08 15.92
CA ARG A 3 8.82 8.37 14.97
C ARG A 3 8.18 9.69 15.37
N GLU A 4 8.07 10.62 14.44
CA GLU A 4 7.51 11.94 14.67
C GLU A 4 6.34 12.15 13.70
N VAL A 5 5.16 12.44 14.24
CA VAL A 5 4.00 12.77 13.41
C VAL A 5 4.16 14.21 12.92
N ILE A 6 4.10 14.41 11.62
CA ILE A 6 4.20 15.72 10.97
C ILE A 6 3.03 15.92 10.01
N GLU A 7 2.70 17.16 9.69
CA GLU A 7 1.70 17.52 8.70
C GLU A 7 2.32 17.68 7.31
N THR A 8 1.60 17.21 6.29
CA THR A 8 1.99 17.34 4.88
C THR A 8 1.26 18.51 4.22
N ALA A 9 1.66 18.88 3.00
CA ALA A 9 1.13 20.06 2.33
C ALA A 9 -0.37 20.00 1.96
N ASP A 10 -0.98 18.81 1.96
CA ASP A 10 -2.42 18.63 1.74
C ASP A 10 -3.25 18.61 3.05
N GLY A 11 -2.61 18.87 4.19
CA GLY A 11 -3.25 18.89 5.52
C GLY A 11 -3.38 17.51 6.17
N SER A 12 -3.05 16.42 5.45
CA SER A 12 -2.96 15.10 6.05
C SER A 12 -1.66 14.96 6.87
N LYS A 13 -1.60 13.95 7.74
CA LYS A 13 -0.39 13.72 8.53
C LYS A 13 0.41 12.55 7.96
N THR A 14 1.71 12.53 8.28
CA THR A 14 2.61 11.41 8.01
C THR A 14 3.58 11.22 9.16
N ILE A 15 4.42 10.21 9.07
CA ILE A 15 5.44 9.91 10.08
C ILE A 15 6.81 10.20 9.47
N TYR A 16 7.61 11.00 10.18
CA TYR A 16 9.01 11.23 9.88
C TYR A 16 9.90 10.34 10.76
N ILE A 17 10.91 9.73 10.17
CA ILE A 17 11.94 8.95 10.86
C ILE A 17 13.27 9.70 10.78
N PRO A 18 13.70 10.40 11.84
CA PRO A 18 14.93 11.20 11.83
C PRO A 18 16.18 10.40 11.48
N GLU A 19 16.29 9.16 11.97
CA GLU A 19 17.47 8.32 11.74
C GLU A 19 17.62 7.89 10.28
N MET A 20 16.54 7.85 9.51
CA MET A 20 16.53 7.49 8.09
C MET A 20 16.46 8.71 7.18
N LEU A 21 16.13 9.90 7.73
CA LEU A 21 15.78 11.11 6.99
C LEU A 21 14.66 10.88 5.96
N GLU A 22 13.70 10.02 6.32
CA GLU A 22 12.60 9.59 5.44
C GLU A 22 11.25 9.80 6.11
N ASN A 23 10.23 9.99 5.27
CA ASN A 23 8.83 10.02 5.68
C ASN A 23 8.11 8.78 5.17
N TYR A 24 7.05 8.37 5.87
CA TYR A 24 6.18 7.30 5.40
C TYR A 24 5.49 7.65 4.07
N HIS A 25 5.10 8.92 3.90
CA HIS A 25 4.47 9.41 2.67
C HIS A 25 5.13 10.72 2.22
N SER A 26 4.77 11.17 1.02
CA SER A 26 5.25 12.43 0.46
C SER A 26 4.88 13.64 1.34
N ASN A 27 5.84 14.56 1.52
CA ASN A 27 5.58 15.86 2.14
C ASN A 27 4.61 16.75 1.33
N HIS A 28 4.40 16.43 0.05
CA HIS A 28 3.43 17.14 -0.80
C HIS A 28 1.99 16.76 -0.50
N GLY A 29 1.75 15.62 0.17
CA GLY A 29 0.44 15.17 0.59
C GLY A 29 0.39 13.64 0.70
N ALA A 30 0.17 13.13 1.91
CA ALA A 30 0.02 11.70 2.13
C ALA A 30 -1.26 11.16 1.49
N LEU A 31 -2.37 11.88 1.69
CA LEU A 31 -3.66 11.52 1.12
C LEU A 31 -3.64 11.56 -0.41
N GLN A 32 -3.10 12.64 -1.00
CA GLN A 32 -3.04 12.81 -2.45
C GLN A 32 -2.16 11.74 -3.10
N GLU A 33 -1.01 11.40 -2.49
CA GLU A 33 -0.13 10.34 -3.00
C GLU A 33 -0.85 8.99 -2.98
N ALA A 34 -1.47 8.61 -1.86
CA ALA A 34 -2.18 7.35 -1.71
C ALA A 34 -3.37 7.22 -2.67
N LEU A 35 -4.18 8.27 -2.79
CA LEU A 35 -5.31 8.31 -3.74
C LEU A 35 -4.82 8.20 -5.19
N HIS A 36 -3.72 8.86 -5.55
CA HIS A 36 -3.21 8.84 -6.91
C HIS A 36 -2.58 7.48 -7.27
N VAL A 37 -1.67 6.98 -6.43
CA VAL A 37 -0.88 5.78 -6.73
C VAL A 37 -1.71 4.51 -6.56
N PHE A 38 -2.34 4.35 -5.40
CA PHE A 38 -2.92 3.08 -5.01
C PHE A 38 -4.40 2.97 -5.35
N ILE A 39 -5.16 4.03 -5.19
CA ILE A 39 -6.59 3.97 -5.52
C ILE A 39 -6.81 4.18 -7.02
N LYS A 40 -6.44 5.34 -7.58
CA LYS A 40 -6.70 5.69 -8.98
C LYS A 40 -5.98 4.76 -9.96
N ASN A 41 -4.66 4.58 -9.78
CA ASN A 41 -3.84 3.80 -10.70
C ASN A 41 -3.69 2.32 -10.31
N GLY A 42 -4.16 1.93 -9.11
CA GLY A 42 -4.22 0.56 -8.61
C GLY A 42 -5.64 0.00 -8.63
N LEU A 43 -6.42 0.20 -7.56
CA LEU A 43 -7.72 -0.45 -7.37
C LEU A 43 -8.73 -0.14 -8.47
N GLN A 44 -8.81 1.10 -8.95
CA GLN A 44 -9.74 1.49 -10.00
C GLN A 44 -9.44 0.84 -11.37
N ALA A 45 -8.25 0.27 -11.58
CA ALA A 45 -7.97 -0.56 -12.76
C ALA A 45 -8.81 -1.85 -12.78
N PHE A 46 -9.43 -2.22 -11.67
CA PHE A 46 -10.28 -3.39 -11.51
C PHE A 46 -11.76 -3.04 -11.28
N ALA A 47 -12.20 -1.85 -11.69
CA ALA A 47 -13.58 -1.38 -11.46
C ALA A 47 -14.67 -2.33 -12.04
N ASP A 48 -14.33 -3.10 -13.07
CA ASP A 48 -15.25 -4.06 -13.70
C ASP A 48 -15.29 -5.42 -12.96
N LYS A 49 -14.38 -5.68 -12.02
CA LYS A 49 -14.38 -6.92 -11.23
C LYS A 49 -15.32 -6.79 -10.04
N LYS A 50 -16.04 -7.88 -9.73
CA LYS A 50 -16.91 -7.96 -8.54
C LYS A 50 -16.10 -8.08 -7.24
N GLU A 51 -14.92 -8.70 -7.31
CA GLU A 51 -14.04 -8.90 -6.17
C GLU A 51 -12.58 -8.73 -6.56
N VAL A 52 -11.77 -8.19 -5.66
CA VAL A 52 -10.33 -7.92 -5.83
C VAL A 52 -9.58 -8.34 -4.58
N HIS A 53 -8.49 -9.08 -4.76
CA HIS A 53 -7.56 -9.44 -3.71
C HIS A 53 -6.34 -8.53 -3.78
N ILE A 54 -6.10 -7.75 -2.72
CA ILE A 54 -5.00 -6.79 -2.61
C ILE A 54 -3.95 -7.31 -1.63
N PHE A 55 -2.70 -7.25 -2.03
CA PHE A 55 -1.55 -7.43 -1.15
C PHE A 55 -0.82 -6.10 -1.01
N GLU A 56 -0.62 -5.63 0.21
CA GLU A 56 0.17 -4.44 0.50
C GLU A 56 1.50 -4.81 1.15
N MET A 57 2.56 -4.36 0.55
CA MET A 57 3.91 -4.42 1.08
C MET A 57 4.20 -3.12 1.84
N GLY A 58 4.21 -3.19 3.18
CA GLY A 58 4.34 -2.04 4.07
C GLY A 58 2.97 -1.47 4.48
N PHE A 59 2.27 -2.15 5.43
CA PHE A 59 0.98 -1.67 5.95
C PHE A 59 1.11 -0.29 6.62
N GLY A 60 2.22 -0.05 7.32
CA GLY A 60 2.60 1.24 7.89
C GLY A 60 1.49 1.91 8.68
N THR A 61 1.05 3.07 8.18
CA THR A 61 0.00 3.88 8.80
C THR A 61 -1.42 3.38 8.56
N GLY A 62 -1.62 2.42 7.66
CA GLY A 62 -2.95 1.90 7.28
C GLY A 62 -3.75 2.80 6.35
N LEU A 63 -3.15 3.87 5.81
CA LEU A 63 -3.84 4.82 4.93
C LEU A 63 -4.37 4.14 3.66
N ASN A 64 -3.56 3.34 3.00
CA ASN A 64 -3.95 2.65 1.75
C ASN A 64 -5.09 1.65 2.01
N ALA A 65 -5.05 0.93 3.12
CA ALA A 65 -6.10 -0.01 3.52
C ALA A 65 -7.42 0.71 3.75
N MET A 66 -7.40 1.83 4.49
CA MET A 66 -8.58 2.64 4.76
C MET A 66 -9.18 3.24 3.49
N LEU A 67 -8.35 3.81 2.62
CA LEU A 67 -8.83 4.37 1.35
C LEU A 67 -9.37 3.29 0.41
N SER A 68 -8.78 2.09 0.41
CA SER A 68 -9.29 0.94 -0.35
C SER A 68 -10.65 0.49 0.17
N MET A 69 -10.90 0.53 1.48
CA MET A 69 -12.20 0.23 2.07
C MET A 69 -13.25 1.27 1.65
N VAL A 70 -12.91 2.56 1.68
CA VAL A 70 -13.79 3.64 1.25
C VAL A 70 -14.16 3.48 -0.23
N GLU A 71 -13.17 3.18 -1.08
CA GLU A 71 -13.40 2.96 -2.51
C GLU A 71 -14.24 1.71 -2.78
N ALA A 72 -13.98 0.61 -2.08
CA ALA A 72 -14.75 -0.63 -2.17
C ALA A 72 -16.26 -0.41 -1.87
N ASP A 73 -16.55 0.33 -0.81
CA ASP A 73 -17.91 0.72 -0.45
C ASP A 73 -18.54 1.64 -1.51
N ARG A 74 -17.79 2.64 -2.01
CA ARG A 74 -18.26 3.60 -3.00
C ARG A 74 -18.75 2.93 -4.30
N VAL A 75 -18.04 1.87 -4.75
CA VAL A 75 -18.34 1.18 -6.01
C VAL A 75 -19.03 -0.17 -5.79
N ASN A 76 -19.37 -0.53 -4.55
CA ASN A 76 -19.96 -1.82 -4.16
C ASN A 76 -19.16 -3.03 -4.68
N GLN A 77 -17.83 -2.97 -4.53
CA GLN A 77 -16.88 -4.02 -4.93
C GLN A 77 -16.37 -4.75 -3.68
N LYS A 78 -16.26 -6.07 -3.73
CA LYS A 78 -15.65 -6.83 -2.64
C LYS A 78 -14.13 -6.75 -2.70
N VAL A 79 -13.50 -6.29 -1.63
CA VAL A 79 -12.05 -6.22 -1.49
C VAL A 79 -11.60 -7.12 -0.34
N TYR A 80 -10.65 -8.00 -0.63
CA TYR A 80 -9.92 -8.81 0.34
C TYR A 80 -8.52 -8.24 0.46
N TYR A 81 -8.25 -7.57 1.57
CA TYR A 81 -7.02 -6.84 1.79
C TYR A 81 -6.08 -7.58 2.74
N THR A 82 -4.84 -7.81 2.31
CA THR A 82 -3.78 -8.38 3.13
C THR A 82 -2.60 -7.41 3.16
N GLY A 83 -2.30 -6.83 4.33
CA GLY A 83 -1.13 -5.97 4.53
C GLY A 83 -0.05 -6.68 5.33
N ILE A 84 1.22 -6.59 4.91
CA ILE A 84 2.34 -7.06 5.73
C ILE A 84 3.12 -5.88 6.31
N GLU A 85 3.65 -6.07 7.53
CA GLU A 85 4.44 -5.06 8.22
C GLU A 85 5.52 -5.72 9.08
N ALA A 86 6.75 -5.25 8.94
CA ALA A 86 7.89 -5.75 9.70
C ALA A 86 8.11 -5.01 11.03
N PHE A 87 7.70 -3.73 11.08
CA PHE A 87 7.95 -2.80 12.19
C PHE A 87 6.69 -2.05 12.59
N PRO A 88 5.67 -2.75 13.16
CA PRO A 88 4.39 -2.15 13.51
C PRO A 88 4.52 -0.83 14.24
N LEU A 89 3.59 0.07 13.98
CA LEU A 89 3.49 1.33 14.71
C LEU A 89 2.91 1.11 16.11
N GLU A 90 3.41 1.88 17.06
CA GLU A 90 2.81 2.01 18.38
C GLU A 90 1.41 2.62 18.24
N ILE A 91 0.45 2.14 19.04
CA ILE A 91 -0.94 2.59 18.95
C ILE A 91 -1.10 4.09 19.22
N GLU A 92 -0.25 4.65 20.06
CA GLU A 92 -0.22 6.07 20.39
C GLU A 92 0.15 6.93 19.17
N ILE A 93 1.00 6.42 18.29
CA ILE A 93 1.37 7.09 17.02
C ILE A 93 0.19 7.04 16.05
N THR A 94 -0.46 5.88 15.92
CA THR A 94 -1.61 5.75 15.00
C THR A 94 -2.77 6.65 15.41
N GLN A 95 -3.00 6.87 16.71
CA GLN A 95 -4.01 7.79 17.22
C GLN A 95 -3.71 9.27 16.93
N GLN A 96 -2.42 9.64 16.80
CA GLN A 96 -2.02 11.00 16.48
C GLN A 96 -2.16 11.35 14.99
N ILE A 97 -2.15 10.31 14.12
CA ILE A 97 -2.27 10.50 12.67
C ILE A 97 -3.64 11.02 12.27
N GLY A 98 -4.72 10.49 12.86
CA GLY A 98 -6.08 11.01 12.70
C GLY A 98 -6.66 10.84 11.30
N TYR A 99 -6.32 9.77 10.57
CA TYR A 99 -6.83 9.55 9.21
C TYR A 99 -8.34 9.29 9.15
N GLU A 100 -8.95 8.90 10.28
CA GLU A 100 -10.40 8.81 10.41
C GLU A 100 -11.10 10.13 10.11
N GLU A 101 -10.42 11.26 10.30
CA GLU A 101 -10.97 12.58 10.01
C GLU A 101 -10.98 12.93 8.50
N LEU A 102 -10.25 12.16 7.68
CA LEU A 102 -10.12 12.37 6.25
C LEU A 102 -11.23 11.69 5.42
N VAL A 103 -12.07 10.88 6.06
CA VAL A 103 -13.09 10.07 5.41
C VAL A 103 -14.47 10.30 6.05
N ASP A 104 -15.53 9.76 5.41
CA ASP A 104 -16.88 9.81 5.98
C ASP A 104 -16.89 9.15 7.38
N TYR A 105 -17.61 9.76 8.33
CA TYR A 105 -17.67 9.35 9.73
C TYR A 105 -18.06 7.86 9.92
N LYS A 106 -18.76 7.26 8.98
CA LYS A 106 -19.13 5.84 9.02
C LYS A 106 -17.91 4.90 9.01
N PHE A 107 -16.74 5.38 8.56
CA PHE A 107 -15.48 4.63 8.52
C PHE A 107 -14.57 4.90 9.73
N ASN A 108 -14.88 5.88 10.58
CA ASN A 108 -13.97 6.33 11.66
C ASN A 108 -13.54 5.21 12.60
N ASN A 109 -14.48 4.33 13.00
CA ASN A 109 -14.16 3.22 13.89
C ASN A 109 -13.24 2.18 13.25
N TYR A 110 -13.34 1.97 11.94
CA TYR A 110 -12.58 0.94 11.23
C TYR A 110 -11.08 1.23 11.20
N PHE A 111 -10.68 2.50 11.09
CA PHE A 111 -9.25 2.85 11.17
C PHE A 111 -8.64 2.40 12.49
N LYS A 112 -9.29 2.69 13.60
CA LYS A 112 -8.87 2.24 14.92
C LYS A 112 -8.88 0.71 15.05
N GLU A 113 -9.92 0.07 14.54
CA GLU A 113 -10.05 -1.40 14.56
C GLU A 113 -8.97 -2.08 13.72
N MET A 114 -8.58 -1.54 12.57
CA MET A 114 -7.48 -2.05 11.76
C MET A 114 -6.18 -2.12 12.57
N HIS A 115 -5.86 -1.06 13.33
CA HIS A 115 -4.65 -1.02 14.15
C HIS A 115 -4.73 -1.91 15.38
N LEU A 116 -5.87 -1.97 16.06
CA LEU A 116 -6.08 -2.77 17.27
C LEU A 116 -6.28 -4.26 16.99
N SER A 117 -6.64 -4.64 15.76
CA SER A 117 -6.88 -6.05 15.42
C SER A 117 -5.66 -6.92 15.68
N GLU A 118 -5.91 -8.18 15.96
CA GLU A 118 -4.86 -9.20 16.09
C GLU A 118 -4.16 -9.43 14.74
N TRP A 119 -2.85 -9.64 14.77
CA TRP A 119 -2.07 -10.03 13.60
C TRP A 119 -2.46 -11.44 13.13
N ALA A 120 -2.40 -11.67 11.82
CA ALA A 120 -2.75 -12.94 11.17
C ALA A 120 -4.19 -13.41 11.42
N LYS A 121 -5.09 -12.46 11.70
CA LYS A 121 -6.52 -12.71 11.88
C LYS A 121 -7.33 -11.99 10.82
N LYS A 122 -8.12 -12.75 10.06
CA LYS A 122 -9.05 -12.18 9.09
C LYS A 122 -10.25 -11.56 9.80
N LEU A 123 -10.58 -10.34 9.41
CA LEU A 123 -11.74 -9.59 9.87
C LEU A 123 -12.60 -9.19 8.67
N THR A 124 -13.90 -9.14 8.87
CA THR A 124 -14.85 -8.58 7.91
C THR A 124 -15.39 -7.29 8.50
N PHE A 125 -15.01 -6.15 7.94
CA PHE A 125 -15.48 -4.85 8.39
C PHE A 125 -16.85 -4.48 7.80
N SER A 126 -17.10 -4.91 6.56
CA SER A 126 -18.36 -4.66 5.86
C SER A 126 -18.63 -5.76 4.83
N ASP A 127 -19.76 -5.69 4.16
CA ASP A 127 -20.09 -6.61 3.04
C ASP A 127 -19.11 -6.48 1.87
N THR A 128 -18.39 -5.34 1.80
CA THR A 128 -17.45 -5.02 0.71
C THR A 128 -15.99 -5.09 1.13
N PHE A 129 -15.66 -5.24 2.42
CA PHE A 129 -14.25 -5.17 2.85
C PHE A 129 -13.89 -6.19 3.93
N SER A 130 -12.97 -7.08 3.58
CA SER A 130 -12.30 -8.01 4.49
C SER A 130 -10.82 -7.67 4.59
N PHE A 131 -10.26 -7.75 5.79
CA PHE A 131 -8.94 -7.27 6.12
C PHE A 131 -8.15 -8.30 6.93
N GLU A 132 -6.87 -8.42 6.62
CA GLU A 132 -5.88 -9.16 7.40
C GLU A 132 -4.56 -8.38 7.39
N LYS A 133 -3.92 -8.27 8.56
CA LYS A 133 -2.54 -7.77 8.64
C LYS A 133 -1.62 -8.85 9.19
N ILE A 134 -0.40 -8.96 8.64
CA ILE A 134 0.56 -9.99 8.99
C ILE A 134 1.86 -9.33 9.46
N HIS A 135 2.26 -9.60 10.71
CA HIS A 135 3.51 -9.12 11.25
C HIS A 135 4.65 -10.02 10.81
N THR A 136 5.31 -9.66 9.72
CA THR A 136 6.45 -10.41 9.18
C THR A 136 7.31 -9.53 8.27
N LYS A 137 8.56 -9.90 8.08
CA LYS A 137 9.39 -9.36 7.00
C LYS A 137 9.01 -10.05 5.69
N ILE A 138 9.05 -9.32 4.59
CA ILE A 138 8.76 -9.90 3.27
C ILE A 138 9.72 -11.03 2.90
N GLN A 139 10.97 -10.98 3.40
CA GLN A 139 11.95 -12.04 3.19
C GLN A 139 11.45 -13.38 3.74
N ASP A 140 10.78 -13.35 4.89
CA ASP A 140 10.29 -14.51 5.62
C ASP A 140 8.85 -14.90 5.23
N TYR A 141 8.16 -14.06 4.47
CA TYR A 141 6.79 -14.31 4.03
C TYR A 141 6.75 -15.48 3.03
N THR A 142 5.93 -16.49 3.35
CA THR A 142 5.70 -17.63 2.46
C THR A 142 4.71 -17.23 1.37
N VAL A 143 5.19 -17.21 0.16
CA VAL A 143 4.40 -16.86 -1.03
C VAL A 143 3.41 -17.97 -1.37
N VAL A 144 2.12 -17.60 -1.50
CA VAL A 144 1.12 -18.42 -2.20
C VAL A 144 0.96 -17.82 -3.59
N GLU A 145 1.29 -18.60 -4.62
CA GLU A 145 1.30 -18.12 -6.00
C GLU A 145 -0.10 -17.78 -6.50
N GLU A 146 -0.16 -16.79 -7.37
CA GLU A 146 -1.37 -16.39 -8.11
C GLU A 146 -2.61 -16.16 -7.23
N THR A 147 -2.39 -15.55 -6.06
CA THR A 147 -3.44 -15.29 -5.07
C THR A 147 -4.05 -13.90 -5.24
N PHE A 148 -3.23 -12.91 -5.58
CA PHE A 148 -3.62 -11.50 -5.56
C PHE A 148 -3.84 -10.95 -6.96
N ASP A 149 -4.83 -10.07 -7.08
CA ASP A 149 -5.10 -9.31 -8.30
C ASP A 149 -4.24 -8.06 -8.36
N LEU A 150 -3.90 -7.49 -7.19
CA LEU A 150 -3.24 -6.19 -7.07
C LEU A 150 -2.20 -6.23 -5.95
N VAL A 151 -1.02 -5.70 -6.24
CA VAL A 151 0.04 -5.45 -5.27
C VAL A 151 0.23 -3.94 -5.12
N TYR A 152 0.07 -3.45 -3.90
CA TYR A 152 0.54 -2.14 -3.46
C TYR A 152 1.96 -2.30 -2.91
N PHE A 153 2.94 -1.78 -3.61
CA PHE A 153 4.32 -1.84 -3.17
C PHE A 153 4.74 -0.50 -2.57
N ASP A 154 4.56 -0.38 -1.26
CA ASP A 154 4.70 0.87 -0.50
C ASP A 154 5.81 0.79 0.56
N ALA A 155 6.96 0.26 0.18
CA ALA A 155 8.17 0.29 1.00
C ALA A 155 8.83 1.68 0.97
N PHE A 156 9.65 2.01 1.97
CA PHE A 156 10.52 3.17 1.90
C PHE A 156 11.38 3.15 0.63
N GLY A 157 11.70 4.34 0.12
CA GLY A 157 12.41 4.47 -1.14
C GLY A 157 13.73 3.70 -1.23
N PRO A 158 14.21 3.39 -2.46
CA PRO A 158 15.44 2.61 -2.66
C PRO A 158 16.73 3.24 -2.12
N ARG A 159 16.68 4.44 -1.57
CA ARG A 159 17.81 5.07 -0.86
C ARG A 159 17.85 4.70 0.62
N ALA A 160 16.67 4.48 1.20
CA ALA A 160 16.49 4.19 2.62
C ALA A 160 16.42 2.69 2.91
N GLN A 161 15.86 1.91 1.99
CA GLN A 161 15.70 0.46 2.11
C GLN A 161 16.01 -0.24 0.78
N GLU A 162 17.28 -0.22 0.36
CA GLU A 162 17.70 -0.80 -0.92
C GLU A 162 17.33 -2.28 -1.04
N GLU A 163 17.44 -3.03 0.06
CA GLU A 163 17.14 -4.46 0.13
C GLU A 163 15.69 -4.80 -0.23
N MET A 164 14.76 -3.86 -0.05
CA MET A 164 13.33 -4.06 -0.39
C MET A 164 13.08 -3.99 -1.90
N TRP A 165 14.00 -3.40 -2.66
CA TRP A 165 13.87 -3.16 -4.09
C TRP A 165 14.71 -4.14 -4.94
N GLY A 166 15.32 -5.13 -4.28
CA GLY A 166 16.10 -6.17 -4.96
C GLY A 166 15.19 -7.12 -5.76
N ILE A 167 15.77 -7.72 -6.83
CA ILE A 167 15.04 -8.58 -7.76
C ILE A 167 14.33 -9.75 -7.05
N SER A 168 14.90 -10.29 -5.98
CA SER A 168 14.30 -11.39 -5.21
C SER A 168 12.98 -11.01 -4.53
N ILE A 169 12.83 -9.75 -4.09
CA ILE A 169 11.59 -9.24 -3.50
C ILE A 169 10.57 -8.95 -4.62
N LEU A 170 11.00 -8.34 -5.71
CA LEU A 170 10.15 -8.10 -6.87
C LEU A 170 9.64 -9.40 -7.50
N GLU A 171 10.47 -10.46 -7.51
CA GLU A 171 10.08 -11.81 -7.93
C GLU A 171 8.99 -12.40 -7.04
N LYS A 172 9.07 -12.22 -5.71
CA LYS A 172 7.97 -12.60 -4.81
C LYS A 172 6.67 -11.90 -5.19
N MET A 173 6.72 -10.60 -5.52
CA MET A 173 5.54 -9.84 -5.97
C MET A 173 4.99 -10.35 -7.29
N TYR A 174 5.87 -10.73 -8.22
CA TYR A 174 5.46 -11.37 -9.48
C TYR A 174 4.73 -12.69 -9.22
N ARG A 175 5.27 -13.54 -8.36
CA ARG A 175 4.71 -14.87 -8.07
C ARG A 175 3.36 -14.81 -7.38
N ILE A 176 3.15 -13.89 -6.43
CA ILE A 176 1.85 -13.78 -5.73
C ILE A 176 0.73 -13.22 -6.61
N LEU A 177 1.07 -12.47 -7.65
CA LEU A 177 0.08 -11.93 -8.58
C LEU A 177 -0.48 -13.02 -9.50
N LYS A 178 -1.78 -12.97 -9.74
CA LYS A 178 -2.47 -13.72 -10.80
C LYS A 178 -2.01 -13.25 -12.19
N PRO A 179 -2.12 -14.05 -13.24
CA PRO A 179 -1.99 -13.56 -14.62
C PRO A 179 -2.93 -12.37 -14.86
N GLY A 180 -2.44 -11.31 -15.47
CA GLY A 180 -3.13 -10.02 -15.60
C GLY A 180 -3.19 -9.19 -14.32
N GLY A 181 -2.58 -9.66 -13.22
CA GLY A 181 -2.49 -8.92 -11.96
C GLY A 181 -1.57 -7.72 -12.08
N VAL A 182 -1.82 -6.73 -11.25
CA VAL A 182 -1.19 -5.40 -11.32
C VAL A 182 -0.31 -5.15 -10.10
N PHE A 183 0.87 -4.64 -10.35
CA PHE A 183 1.79 -4.09 -9.36
C PHE A 183 1.84 -2.57 -9.51
N VAL A 184 1.63 -1.83 -8.43
CA VAL A 184 1.74 -0.36 -8.42
C VAL A 184 2.71 0.12 -7.35
N THR A 185 3.47 1.15 -7.68
CA THR A 185 4.36 1.84 -6.74
C THR A 185 4.60 3.28 -7.17
N TYR A 186 4.81 4.15 -6.19
CA TYR A 186 5.24 5.52 -6.42
C TYR A 186 6.66 5.62 -7.02
N CYS A 187 7.45 4.56 -6.92
CA CYS A 187 8.85 4.55 -7.35
C CYS A 187 8.97 4.45 -8.87
N ALA A 188 9.75 5.37 -9.45
CA ALA A 188 10.04 5.38 -10.90
C ALA A 188 11.53 5.13 -11.21
N LYS A 189 12.30 4.55 -10.26
CA LYS A 189 13.74 4.32 -10.41
C LYS A 189 14.02 3.36 -11.57
N GLY A 190 14.94 3.74 -12.46
CA GLY A 190 15.25 2.98 -13.68
C GLY A 190 15.67 1.54 -13.42
N GLN A 191 16.39 1.24 -12.31
CA GLN A 191 16.76 -0.12 -11.97
C GLN A 191 15.52 -0.96 -11.66
N VAL A 192 14.61 -0.47 -10.82
CA VAL A 192 13.34 -1.15 -10.50
C VAL A 192 12.54 -1.47 -11.76
N LYS A 193 12.45 -0.52 -12.69
CA LYS A 193 11.77 -0.72 -13.99
C LYS A 193 12.44 -1.83 -14.83
N ARG A 194 13.77 -1.91 -14.84
CA ARG A 194 14.50 -2.96 -15.56
C ARG A 194 14.27 -4.34 -14.94
N ASP A 195 14.30 -4.42 -13.61
CA ASP A 195 14.11 -5.67 -12.89
C ASP A 195 12.68 -6.20 -13.06
N LEU A 196 11.67 -5.33 -12.98
CA LEU A 196 10.27 -5.71 -13.27
C LEU A 196 10.11 -6.24 -14.69
N LYS A 197 10.75 -5.60 -15.72
CA LYS A 197 10.73 -6.11 -17.09
C LYS A 197 11.43 -7.48 -17.20
N ALA A 198 12.56 -7.65 -16.54
CA ALA A 198 13.31 -8.91 -16.56
C ALA A 198 12.51 -10.06 -15.94
N LEU A 199 11.64 -9.79 -14.98
CA LEU A 199 10.72 -10.75 -14.38
C LEU A 199 9.49 -11.08 -15.25
N GLY A 200 9.27 -10.37 -16.35
CA GLY A 200 8.16 -10.63 -17.28
C GLY A 200 6.97 -9.68 -17.12
N PHE A 201 7.10 -8.60 -16.35
CA PHE A 201 6.06 -7.57 -16.31
C PHE A 201 6.03 -6.72 -17.58
N THR A 202 4.84 -6.39 -18.04
CA THR A 202 4.60 -5.29 -18.98
C THR A 202 4.47 -3.99 -18.18
N LEU A 203 5.33 -2.98 -18.47
CA LEU A 203 5.37 -1.72 -17.74
C LEU A 203 4.51 -0.64 -18.37
N GLU A 204 3.82 0.09 -17.54
CA GLU A 204 3.19 1.36 -17.85
C GLU A 204 3.83 2.47 -17.01
N ILE A 205 4.33 3.50 -17.67
CA ILE A 205 4.89 4.68 -17.01
C ILE A 205 3.78 5.72 -16.99
N LEU A 206 3.29 5.99 -15.80
CA LEU A 206 2.18 6.91 -15.58
C LEU A 206 2.69 8.22 -14.97
N GLU A 207 1.88 9.26 -15.07
CA GLU A 207 2.12 10.51 -14.35
C GLU A 207 2.19 10.24 -12.86
N GLY A 208 3.19 10.81 -12.19
CA GLY A 208 3.39 10.64 -10.75
C GLY A 208 2.43 11.47 -9.91
N PRO A 209 2.32 11.17 -8.61
CA PRO A 209 1.60 12.03 -7.67
C PRO A 209 2.30 13.38 -7.51
N PRO A 210 1.67 14.37 -6.86
CA PRO A 210 2.28 15.68 -6.61
C PRO A 210 3.73 15.58 -6.10
N GLY A 211 4.62 16.34 -6.72
CA GLY A 211 6.06 16.32 -6.42
C GLY A 211 6.86 15.21 -7.11
N LYS A 212 6.23 14.29 -7.82
CA LYS A 212 6.91 13.23 -8.59
C LYS A 212 6.48 13.30 -10.06
N ARG A 213 7.46 13.20 -10.98
CA ARG A 213 7.19 13.24 -12.42
C ARG A 213 6.47 11.99 -12.91
N GLU A 214 6.84 10.84 -12.38
CA GLU A 214 6.39 9.54 -12.85
C GLU A 214 6.13 8.59 -11.67
N MET A 215 5.26 7.63 -11.90
CA MET A 215 5.10 6.42 -11.10
C MET A 215 5.20 5.17 -11.99
N THR A 216 5.21 3.99 -11.40
CA THR A 216 5.28 2.73 -12.13
C THR A 216 4.05 1.88 -11.85
N ARG A 217 3.38 1.45 -12.92
CA ARG A 217 2.42 0.35 -12.91
C ARG A 217 2.98 -0.78 -13.78
N ALA A 218 2.86 -2.03 -13.32
CA ALA A 218 3.38 -3.18 -14.01
C ALA A 218 2.33 -4.30 -14.01
N ILE A 219 2.12 -4.94 -15.15
CA ILE A 219 1.09 -5.96 -15.36
C ILE A 219 1.80 -7.30 -15.57
N LYS A 220 1.43 -8.31 -14.78
CA LYS A 220 1.90 -9.69 -14.98
C LYS A 220 1.30 -10.26 -16.25
N SER A 221 2.16 -10.67 -17.17
CA SER A 221 1.76 -11.30 -18.43
C SER A 221 1.26 -12.72 -18.23
#